data_12122fed6441d9a032d01716f752bcb2
#
_entry.id   12122fed6441d9a032d01716f752bcb2
#
_cell.length_a   1.000
_cell.length_b   1.000
_cell.length_c   1.000
_cell.angle_alpha   90.00
_cell.angle_beta   90.00
_cell.angle_gamma   90.00
#
_symmetry.space_group_name_H-M   'P 1'
#
loop_
_entity.id
_entity.type
_entity.pdbx_description
1 polymer ?
#
loop_
_entity_poly.entity_id
_entity_poly.type
_entity_poly.pdbx_seq_one_letter_code
_entity_poly.pdbx_strand_id
1 'polypeptide(L)'
;MKFMPHEYQKYAIEYIKSHPVTALFLDMGLGKTVTTLTAIRDLMYDTFEVQRVLVVAPLRVARDTWPDEIKKWDHLKCLACSVVVGSVPERRRALQQDADIYIVNRENLVWLYENSRLDFDMVVLDELSSFKNHQSKRFRAMKALRPRVKRIVGLTGTPSGNGLMDLWAEFRILDMGKRLGRYISQYRNLYFQPDKRNGMVVYSYKPLPGAEEAIYHQIADITVSMKATDYLKMPELVSVAKEVSLSEKEKERYDELKKYLVLELPGGEVTAANAASLTLKLSQMANGAIYTDDKDVVTIHDRKLDALEDLVESANGKPVLVAYWFKHDKDRIRKRM
;
A
#
# COMPACT_ATOMS: atom_id res chain seq x y z
N MET A 1 -21.58 -16.82 -1.64
CA MET A 1 -22.02 -16.45 -0.27
C MET A 1 -22.93 -15.24 -0.35
N LYS A 2 -24.01 -15.19 0.47
CA LYS A 2 -24.89 -14.01 0.52
C LYS A 2 -24.17 -12.86 1.23
N PHE A 3 -24.13 -11.69 0.61
CA PHE A 3 -23.57 -10.48 1.22
C PHE A 3 -24.64 -9.82 2.10
N MET A 4 -24.30 -9.54 3.32
CA MET A 4 -25.13 -8.78 4.27
C MET A 4 -24.31 -7.57 4.72
N PRO A 5 -24.49 -6.41 4.07
CA PRO A 5 -23.69 -5.23 4.37
C PRO A 5 -24.00 -4.68 5.76
N HIS A 6 -22.95 -4.32 6.49
CA HIS A 6 -23.08 -3.50 7.69
C HIS A 6 -23.58 -2.09 7.35
N GLU A 7 -24.11 -1.36 8.30
CA GLU A 7 -24.66 -0.01 8.06
C GLU A 7 -23.61 0.95 7.46
N TYR A 8 -22.37 0.88 7.94
CA TYR A 8 -21.28 1.67 7.38
C TYR A 8 -20.96 1.31 5.92
N GLN A 9 -21.11 0.03 5.53
CA GLN A 9 -20.91 -0.40 4.15
C GLN A 9 -22.07 0.08 3.26
N LYS A 10 -23.30 0.00 3.74
CA LYS A 10 -24.47 0.57 3.04
C LYS A 10 -24.27 2.06 2.77
N TYR A 11 -23.85 2.80 3.80
CA TYR A 11 -23.54 4.21 3.66
C TYR A 11 -22.45 4.47 2.60
N ALA A 12 -21.35 3.71 2.63
CA ALA A 12 -20.27 3.85 1.66
C ALA A 12 -20.70 3.47 0.23
N ILE A 13 -21.54 2.45 0.06
CA ILE A 13 -22.12 2.07 -1.24
C ILE A 13 -22.95 3.23 -1.81
N GLU A 14 -23.89 3.77 -1.02
CA GLU A 14 -24.75 4.88 -1.46
C GLU A 14 -23.93 6.15 -1.73
N TYR A 15 -22.87 6.37 -0.94
CA TYR A 15 -21.96 7.49 -1.17
C TYR A 15 -21.23 7.38 -2.49
N ILE A 16 -20.67 6.21 -2.85
CA ILE A 16 -20.05 5.98 -4.16
C ILE A 16 -21.07 6.21 -5.28
N LYS A 17 -22.31 5.73 -5.13
CA LYS A 17 -23.35 5.88 -6.15
C LYS A 17 -23.73 7.35 -6.37
N SER A 18 -23.89 8.12 -5.31
CA SER A 18 -24.31 9.52 -5.36
C SER A 18 -23.20 10.51 -5.72
N HIS A 19 -21.91 10.14 -5.53
CA HIS A 19 -20.78 11.04 -5.78
C HIS A 19 -19.88 10.52 -6.92
N PRO A 20 -19.78 11.24 -8.06
CA PRO A 20 -18.90 10.86 -9.17
C PRO A 20 -17.41 10.85 -8.81
N VAL A 21 -17.01 11.58 -7.79
CA VAL A 21 -15.65 11.60 -7.25
C VAL A 21 -15.72 11.23 -5.77
N THR A 22 -15.06 10.14 -5.40
CA THR A 22 -15.12 9.61 -4.03
C THR A 22 -13.74 9.18 -3.55
N ALA A 23 -13.37 9.60 -2.35
CA ALA A 23 -12.24 9.07 -1.60
C ALA A 23 -12.78 8.24 -0.41
N LEU A 24 -12.47 6.95 -0.37
CA LEU A 24 -12.83 6.08 0.75
C LEU A 24 -11.59 5.78 1.60
N PHE A 25 -11.51 6.42 2.74
CA PHE A 25 -10.49 6.23 3.77
C PHE A 25 -11.03 5.25 4.82
N LEU A 26 -11.07 3.98 4.44
CA LEU A 26 -11.53 2.91 5.32
C LEU A 26 -10.35 2.07 5.77
N ASP A 27 -10.28 1.79 7.07
CA ASP A 27 -9.27 0.91 7.63
C ASP A 27 -9.29 -0.48 7.00
N MET A 28 -8.21 -1.23 7.20
CA MET A 28 -8.14 -2.63 6.77
C MET A 28 -9.24 -3.46 7.46
N GLY A 29 -9.82 -4.41 6.73
CA GLY A 29 -10.87 -5.28 7.24
C GLY A 29 -12.29 -4.72 7.12
N LEU A 30 -12.50 -3.44 6.79
CA LEU A 30 -13.84 -2.86 6.61
C LEU A 30 -14.53 -3.22 5.28
N GLY A 31 -13.92 -4.10 4.47
CA GLY A 31 -14.53 -4.64 3.25
C GLY A 31 -14.59 -3.66 2.08
N LYS A 32 -13.54 -2.82 1.90
CA LYS A 32 -13.44 -1.84 0.78
C LYS A 32 -13.81 -2.45 -0.58
N THR A 33 -13.26 -3.62 -0.88
CA THR A 33 -13.41 -4.28 -2.19
C THR A 33 -14.86 -4.68 -2.46
N VAL A 34 -15.51 -5.41 -1.55
CA VAL A 34 -16.92 -5.83 -1.72
C VAL A 34 -17.87 -4.63 -1.74
N THR A 35 -17.61 -3.62 -0.92
CA THR A 35 -18.40 -2.36 -0.90
C THR A 35 -18.32 -1.65 -2.25
N THR A 36 -17.12 -1.52 -2.81
CA THR A 36 -16.90 -0.87 -4.11
C THR A 36 -17.49 -1.70 -5.25
N LEU A 37 -17.31 -3.03 -5.24
CA LEU A 37 -17.91 -3.93 -6.25
C LEU A 37 -19.44 -3.89 -6.22
N THR A 38 -20.05 -3.80 -5.04
CA THR A 38 -21.51 -3.65 -4.91
C THR A 38 -21.96 -2.34 -5.54
N ALA A 39 -21.29 -1.23 -5.25
CA ALA A 39 -21.61 0.06 -5.88
C ALA A 39 -21.43 0.03 -7.40
N ILE A 40 -20.37 -0.62 -7.91
CA ILE A 40 -20.14 -0.82 -9.36
C ILE A 40 -21.31 -1.59 -9.96
N ARG A 41 -21.67 -2.73 -9.37
CA ARG A 41 -22.80 -3.55 -9.84
C ARG A 41 -24.08 -2.74 -9.93
N ASP A 42 -24.42 -1.95 -8.89
CA ASP A 42 -25.61 -1.11 -8.87
C ASP A 42 -25.56 -0.01 -9.96
N LEU A 43 -24.41 0.64 -10.13
CA LEU A 43 -24.20 1.65 -11.18
C LEU A 43 -24.28 1.06 -12.61
N MET A 44 -23.93 -0.20 -12.79
CA MET A 44 -23.99 -0.88 -14.10
C MET A 44 -25.39 -1.42 -14.42
N TYR A 45 -26.01 -2.11 -13.46
CA TYR A 45 -27.21 -2.91 -13.73
C TYR A 45 -28.50 -2.33 -13.18
N ASP A 46 -28.44 -1.44 -12.18
CA ASP A 46 -29.63 -0.83 -11.61
C ASP A 46 -29.85 0.60 -12.16
N THR A 47 -28.78 1.41 -12.31
CA THR A 47 -28.89 2.79 -12.82
C THR A 47 -28.37 2.99 -14.23
N PHE A 48 -27.62 2.03 -14.78
CA PHE A 48 -27.02 2.08 -16.14
C PHE A 48 -26.11 3.28 -16.39
N GLU A 49 -25.51 3.86 -15.35
CA GLU A 49 -24.61 5.00 -15.44
C GLU A 49 -23.20 4.63 -15.89
N VAL A 50 -22.80 3.39 -15.68
CA VAL A 50 -21.47 2.86 -15.96
C VAL A 50 -21.57 1.60 -16.81
N GLN A 51 -20.74 1.51 -17.85
CA GLN A 51 -20.66 0.34 -18.72
C GLN A 51 -19.31 -0.38 -18.57
N ARG A 52 -18.23 0.36 -18.34
CA ARG A 52 -16.90 -0.22 -18.24
C ARG A 52 -16.08 0.41 -17.12
N VAL A 53 -15.51 -0.44 -16.27
CA VAL A 53 -14.74 -0.03 -15.10
C VAL A 53 -13.28 -0.45 -15.25
N LEU A 54 -12.35 0.44 -14.90
CA LEU A 54 -10.93 0.13 -14.71
C LEU A 54 -10.62 0.10 -13.22
N VAL A 55 -10.10 -1.02 -12.74
CA VAL A 55 -9.52 -1.14 -11.39
C VAL A 55 -8.01 -1.15 -11.49
N VAL A 56 -7.36 -0.24 -10.77
CA VAL A 56 -5.89 -0.15 -10.65
C VAL A 56 -5.50 -0.51 -9.22
N ALA A 57 -4.79 -1.63 -9.05
CA ALA A 57 -4.49 -2.19 -7.73
C ALA A 57 -3.04 -2.69 -7.63
N PRO A 58 -2.51 -3.00 -6.43
CA PRO A 58 -1.26 -3.76 -6.27
C PRO A 58 -1.36 -5.13 -6.96
N LEU A 59 -0.23 -5.65 -7.49
CA LEU A 59 -0.20 -6.85 -8.33
C LEU A 59 -0.99 -8.04 -7.75
N ARG A 60 -0.76 -8.40 -6.48
CA ARG A 60 -1.48 -9.53 -5.86
C ARG A 60 -2.97 -9.26 -5.71
N VAL A 61 -3.31 -8.03 -5.34
CA VAL A 61 -4.70 -7.61 -5.16
C VAL A 61 -5.43 -7.60 -6.51
N ALA A 62 -4.78 -7.11 -7.56
CA ALA A 62 -5.31 -7.12 -8.93
C ALA A 62 -5.52 -8.54 -9.47
N ARG A 63 -4.56 -9.45 -9.21
CA ARG A 63 -4.60 -10.81 -9.74
C ARG A 63 -5.55 -11.74 -8.96
N ASP A 64 -5.57 -11.60 -7.65
CA ASP A 64 -6.19 -12.57 -6.76
C ASP A 64 -7.43 -11.96 -6.05
N THR A 65 -7.29 -10.88 -5.29
CA THR A 65 -8.33 -10.38 -4.37
C THR A 65 -9.60 -9.93 -5.08
N TRP A 66 -9.49 -9.08 -6.10
CA TRP A 66 -10.67 -8.57 -6.82
C TRP A 66 -11.46 -9.66 -7.54
N PRO A 67 -10.82 -10.56 -8.31
CA PRO A 67 -11.52 -11.67 -8.93
C PRO A 67 -12.16 -12.64 -7.93
N ASP A 68 -11.47 -12.90 -6.82
CA ASP A 68 -11.98 -13.81 -5.79
C ASP A 68 -13.18 -13.22 -5.03
N GLU A 69 -13.18 -11.92 -4.75
CA GLU A 69 -14.34 -11.24 -4.16
C GLU A 69 -15.56 -11.27 -5.11
N ILE A 70 -15.37 -11.10 -6.42
CA ILE A 70 -16.46 -11.24 -7.40
C ILE A 70 -17.05 -12.65 -7.37
N LYS A 71 -16.23 -13.69 -7.34
CA LYS A 71 -16.68 -15.09 -7.29
C LYS A 71 -17.34 -15.44 -5.96
N LYS A 72 -16.86 -14.87 -4.87
CA LYS A 72 -17.29 -15.18 -3.51
C LYS A 72 -18.74 -14.76 -3.20
N TRP A 73 -19.15 -13.58 -3.68
CA TRP A 73 -20.42 -12.98 -3.34
C TRP A 73 -21.46 -13.23 -4.42
N ASP A 74 -22.64 -13.78 -4.04
CA ASP A 74 -23.68 -14.22 -5.00
C ASP A 74 -24.20 -13.08 -5.86
N HIS A 75 -24.36 -11.88 -5.32
CA HIS A 75 -24.85 -10.71 -6.04
C HIS A 75 -23.83 -10.11 -7.03
N LEU A 76 -22.54 -10.48 -6.92
CA LEU A 76 -21.48 -10.01 -7.81
C LEU A 76 -21.17 -10.97 -8.97
N LYS A 77 -21.75 -12.16 -9.00
CA LYS A 77 -21.47 -13.19 -10.02
C LYS A 77 -21.90 -12.78 -11.45
N CYS A 78 -22.77 -11.77 -11.56
CA CYS A 78 -23.12 -11.19 -12.85
C CYS A 78 -22.00 -10.34 -13.47
N LEU A 79 -21.03 -9.88 -12.69
CA LEU A 79 -19.93 -9.04 -13.15
C LEU A 79 -18.87 -9.88 -13.86
N ALA A 80 -18.65 -9.61 -15.15
CA ALA A 80 -17.53 -10.15 -15.91
C ALA A 80 -16.25 -9.35 -15.64
N CYS A 81 -15.16 -10.02 -15.26
CA CYS A 81 -13.89 -9.32 -15.05
C CYS A 81 -12.75 -9.92 -15.90
N SER A 82 -11.88 -9.04 -16.40
CA SER A 82 -10.66 -9.39 -17.10
C SER A 82 -9.43 -8.86 -16.36
N VAL A 83 -8.49 -9.76 -16.05
CA VAL A 83 -7.27 -9.44 -15.31
C VAL A 83 -6.12 -9.14 -16.28
N VAL A 84 -5.75 -7.86 -16.38
CA VAL A 84 -4.76 -7.34 -17.34
C VAL A 84 -3.37 -7.28 -16.68
N VAL A 85 -2.81 -8.46 -16.39
CA VAL A 85 -1.48 -8.61 -15.75
C VAL A 85 -0.61 -9.58 -16.56
N GLY A 86 0.66 -9.75 -16.17
CA GLY A 86 1.59 -10.67 -16.83
C GLY A 86 2.35 -10.08 -18.00
N SER A 87 2.72 -10.90 -18.99
CA SER A 87 3.44 -10.51 -20.19
C SER A 87 2.60 -9.64 -21.14
N VAL A 88 3.24 -8.96 -22.07
CA VAL A 88 2.53 -8.10 -23.05
C VAL A 88 1.48 -8.88 -23.87
N PRO A 89 1.76 -10.10 -24.39
CA PRO A 89 0.74 -10.89 -25.07
C PRO A 89 -0.46 -11.24 -24.19
N GLU A 90 -0.22 -11.61 -22.93
CA GLU A 90 -1.30 -11.93 -21.97
C GLU A 90 -2.18 -10.72 -21.72
N ARG A 91 -1.58 -9.55 -21.47
CA ARG A 91 -2.32 -8.31 -21.27
C ARG A 91 -3.15 -7.90 -22.50
N ARG A 92 -2.58 -8.04 -23.71
CA ARG A 92 -3.33 -7.76 -24.96
C ARG A 92 -4.52 -8.70 -25.12
N ARG A 93 -4.35 -9.98 -24.84
CA ARG A 93 -5.45 -10.96 -24.86
C ARG A 93 -6.52 -10.63 -23.82
N ALA A 94 -6.13 -10.23 -22.62
CA ALA A 94 -7.06 -9.81 -21.58
C ALA A 94 -7.87 -8.57 -21.99
N LEU A 95 -7.26 -7.58 -22.66
CA LEU A 95 -7.97 -6.40 -23.16
C LEU A 95 -8.95 -6.69 -24.31
N GLN A 96 -8.83 -7.82 -25.00
CA GLN A 96 -9.74 -8.24 -26.06
C GLN A 96 -10.97 -8.99 -25.52
N GLN A 97 -10.96 -9.39 -24.25
CA GLN A 97 -12.13 -10.01 -23.62
C GLN A 97 -13.21 -8.94 -23.41
N ASP A 98 -14.46 -9.33 -23.69
CA ASP A 98 -15.60 -8.49 -23.30
C ASP A 98 -15.85 -8.66 -21.80
N ALA A 99 -15.64 -7.58 -21.06
CA ALA A 99 -15.74 -7.58 -19.61
C ALA A 99 -16.25 -6.23 -19.08
N ASP A 100 -16.97 -6.31 -17.97
CA ASP A 100 -17.46 -5.15 -17.23
C ASP A 100 -16.33 -4.43 -16.51
N ILE A 101 -15.40 -5.21 -15.93
CA ILE A 101 -14.32 -4.73 -15.09
C ILE A 101 -12.98 -5.22 -15.63
N TYR A 102 -12.10 -4.29 -15.97
CA TYR A 102 -10.71 -4.55 -16.31
C TYR A 102 -9.82 -4.23 -15.12
N ILE A 103 -9.04 -5.20 -14.66
CA ILE A 103 -8.21 -5.09 -13.46
C ILE A 103 -6.75 -5.09 -13.87
N VAL A 104 -6.03 -4.00 -13.59
CA VAL A 104 -4.63 -3.82 -13.94
C VAL A 104 -3.79 -3.57 -12.69
N ASN A 105 -2.56 -4.07 -12.66
CA ASN A 105 -1.65 -3.67 -11.60
C ASN A 105 -1.06 -2.27 -11.89
N ARG A 106 -0.84 -1.50 -10.83
CA ARG A 106 -0.40 -0.11 -10.89
C ARG A 106 0.89 0.11 -11.72
N GLU A 107 1.76 -0.90 -11.80
CA GLU A 107 2.99 -0.85 -12.58
C GLU A 107 2.71 -0.88 -14.09
N ASN A 108 1.63 -1.53 -14.50
CA ASN A 108 1.20 -1.66 -15.89
C ASN A 108 0.27 -0.53 -16.36
N LEU A 109 -0.11 0.40 -15.49
CA LEU A 109 -1.00 1.51 -15.85
C LEU A 109 -0.44 2.39 -17.00
N VAL A 110 0.86 2.62 -17.01
CA VAL A 110 1.53 3.39 -18.10
C VAL A 110 1.38 2.65 -19.42
N TRP A 111 1.68 1.35 -19.41
CA TRP A 111 1.52 0.51 -20.60
C TRP A 111 0.07 0.47 -21.07
N LEU A 112 -0.90 0.36 -20.15
CA LEU A 112 -2.33 0.38 -20.48
C LEU A 112 -2.70 1.69 -21.19
N TYR A 113 -2.30 2.83 -20.63
CA TYR A 113 -2.57 4.15 -21.20
C TYR A 113 -2.01 4.30 -22.63
N GLU A 114 -0.83 3.74 -22.90
CA GLU A 114 -0.16 3.82 -24.20
C GLU A 114 -0.70 2.82 -25.23
N ASN A 115 -1.24 1.67 -24.80
CA ASN A 115 -1.58 0.54 -25.68
C ASN A 115 -3.07 0.21 -25.72
N SER A 116 -3.91 0.75 -24.83
CA SER A 116 -5.35 0.52 -24.84
C SER A 116 -6.09 1.67 -25.51
N ARG A 117 -7.11 1.31 -26.31
CA ARG A 117 -8.09 2.25 -26.85
C ARG A 117 -9.45 2.14 -26.16
N LEU A 118 -9.54 1.33 -25.09
CA LEU A 118 -10.77 1.19 -24.32
C LEU A 118 -11.04 2.47 -23.54
N ASP A 119 -12.26 2.95 -23.63
CA ASP A 119 -12.76 4.01 -22.78
C ASP A 119 -13.39 3.41 -21.53
N PHE A 120 -13.11 4.03 -20.39
CA PHE A 120 -13.63 3.62 -19.10
C PHE A 120 -14.50 4.72 -18.53
N ASP A 121 -15.74 4.38 -18.17
CA ASP A 121 -16.65 5.34 -17.52
C ASP A 121 -16.25 5.60 -16.08
N MET A 122 -15.73 4.56 -15.42
CA MET A 122 -15.32 4.62 -14.01
C MET A 122 -13.91 4.05 -13.80
N VAL A 123 -13.15 4.67 -12.92
CA VAL A 123 -11.86 4.18 -12.47
C VAL A 123 -11.88 4.00 -10.95
N VAL A 124 -11.36 2.87 -10.47
CA VAL A 124 -11.10 2.61 -9.06
C VAL A 124 -9.59 2.52 -8.85
N LEU A 125 -9.07 3.33 -7.94
CA LEU A 125 -7.67 3.30 -7.52
C LEU A 125 -7.58 2.60 -6.16
N ASP A 126 -7.26 1.32 -6.18
CA ASP A 126 -7.03 0.55 -4.94
C ASP A 126 -5.61 0.82 -4.45
N GLU A 127 -5.51 1.30 -3.22
CA GLU A 127 -4.34 1.92 -2.60
C GLU A 127 -3.97 3.26 -3.27
N LEU A 128 -4.87 4.26 -3.09
CA LEU A 128 -4.71 5.63 -3.60
C LEU A 128 -3.36 6.25 -3.21
N SER A 129 -2.87 5.97 -2.01
CA SER A 129 -1.56 6.41 -1.49
C SER A 129 -0.37 6.02 -2.39
N SER A 130 -0.55 5.05 -3.28
CA SER A 130 0.46 4.68 -4.29
C SER A 130 0.72 5.78 -5.32
N PHE A 131 -0.17 6.76 -5.44
CA PHE A 131 -0.07 7.89 -6.38
C PHE A 131 0.48 9.19 -5.77
N LYS A 132 0.90 9.18 -4.51
CA LYS A 132 1.46 10.33 -3.79
C LYS A 132 2.65 11.02 -4.46
N ASN A 133 3.46 10.29 -5.24
CA ASN A 133 4.56 10.89 -5.99
C ASN A 133 4.06 11.42 -7.35
N HIS A 134 3.81 12.73 -7.40
CA HIS A 134 3.35 13.43 -8.60
C HIS A 134 4.34 13.44 -9.78
N GLN A 135 5.61 13.12 -9.56
CA GLN A 135 6.63 13.00 -10.62
C GLN A 135 6.67 11.60 -11.25
N SER A 136 6.00 10.62 -10.65
CA SER A 136 6.01 9.24 -11.13
C SER A 136 5.31 9.10 -12.50
N LYS A 137 5.79 8.14 -13.31
CA LYS A 137 5.17 7.84 -14.61
C LYS A 137 3.70 7.43 -14.46
N ARG A 138 3.35 6.65 -13.43
CA ARG A 138 1.98 6.22 -13.16
C ARG A 138 1.04 7.39 -12.82
N PHE A 139 1.53 8.37 -12.04
CA PHE A 139 0.76 9.57 -11.76
C PHE A 139 0.46 10.35 -13.04
N ARG A 140 1.46 10.54 -13.92
CA ARG A 140 1.29 11.23 -15.21
C ARG A 140 0.30 10.51 -16.11
N ALA A 141 0.39 9.18 -16.22
CA ALA A 141 -0.55 8.36 -16.99
C ALA A 141 -1.98 8.50 -16.45
N MET A 142 -2.18 8.38 -15.13
CA MET A 142 -3.51 8.53 -14.53
C MET A 142 -4.05 9.96 -14.68
N LYS A 143 -3.21 10.97 -14.49
CA LYS A 143 -3.58 12.37 -14.72
C LYS A 143 -4.03 12.63 -16.17
N ALA A 144 -3.40 11.97 -17.15
CA ALA A 144 -3.78 12.08 -18.57
C ALA A 144 -5.07 11.32 -18.90
N LEU A 145 -5.30 10.19 -18.24
CA LEU A 145 -6.53 9.39 -18.38
C LEU A 145 -7.74 10.09 -17.73
N ARG A 146 -7.53 10.74 -16.57
CA ARG A 146 -8.60 11.28 -15.72
C ARG A 146 -9.67 12.15 -16.42
N PRO A 147 -9.35 13.03 -17.38
CA PRO A 147 -10.36 13.84 -18.05
C PRO A 147 -11.39 13.07 -18.88
N ARG A 148 -11.07 11.82 -19.25
CA ARG A 148 -11.97 10.92 -20.02
C ARG A 148 -12.88 10.08 -19.11
N VAL A 149 -12.66 10.11 -17.81
CA VAL A 149 -13.34 9.27 -16.83
C VAL A 149 -14.45 10.07 -16.14
N LYS A 150 -15.67 9.56 -16.20
CA LYS A 150 -16.84 10.20 -15.58
C LYS A 150 -16.81 10.05 -14.06
N ARG A 151 -16.51 8.85 -13.55
CA ARG A 151 -16.52 8.50 -12.13
C ARG A 151 -15.19 7.97 -11.67
N ILE A 152 -14.72 8.39 -10.49
CA ILE A 152 -13.48 7.88 -9.90
C ILE A 152 -13.64 7.63 -8.40
N VAL A 153 -13.14 6.48 -7.95
CA VAL A 153 -13.09 6.10 -6.54
C VAL A 153 -11.64 5.82 -6.15
N GLY A 154 -11.15 6.50 -5.13
CA GLY A 154 -9.86 6.22 -4.51
C GLY A 154 -10.03 5.50 -3.18
N LEU A 155 -9.41 4.34 -3.02
CA LEU A 155 -9.47 3.52 -1.80
C LEU A 155 -8.12 3.57 -1.09
N THR A 156 -8.11 3.84 0.20
CA THR A 156 -6.92 3.67 1.04
C THR A 156 -7.30 3.47 2.51
N GLY A 157 -6.46 2.76 3.26
CA GLY A 157 -6.54 2.70 4.73
C GLY A 157 -5.65 3.72 5.41
N THR A 158 -4.70 4.32 4.67
CA THR A 158 -3.67 5.23 5.20
C THR A 158 -3.50 6.44 4.29
N PRO A 159 -4.42 7.41 4.31
CA PRO A 159 -4.43 8.53 3.36
C PRO A 159 -3.19 9.43 3.45
N SER A 160 -2.64 9.60 4.64
CA SER A 160 -1.50 10.51 4.88
C SER A 160 -0.29 9.78 5.48
N GLY A 161 0.01 8.58 4.99
CA GLY A 161 1.04 7.70 5.57
C GLY A 161 2.44 8.33 5.75
N ASN A 162 2.81 9.33 4.93
CA ASN A 162 4.05 10.12 5.09
C ASN A 162 3.78 11.61 5.34
N GLY A 163 2.55 11.97 5.72
CA GLY A 163 2.15 13.32 6.06
C GLY A 163 1.21 13.96 5.03
N LEU A 164 0.67 15.13 5.40
CA LEU A 164 -0.36 15.87 4.65
C LEU A 164 0.06 16.27 3.24
N MET A 165 1.38 16.33 2.96
CA MET A 165 1.90 16.69 1.64
C MET A 165 1.49 15.67 0.54
N ASP A 166 1.30 14.41 0.91
CA ASP A 166 0.93 13.33 -0.02
C ASP A 166 -0.48 13.53 -0.59
N LEU A 167 -1.40 14.09 0.21
CA LEU A 167 -2.80 14.30 -0.16
C LEU A 167 -2.98 15.15 -1.42
N TRP A 168 -2.08 16.11 -1.66
CA TRP A 168 -2.19 16.93 -2.87
C TRP A 168 -2.17 16.08 -4.16
N ALA A 169 -1.23 15.15 -4.26
CA ALA A 169 -1.11 14.32 -5.46
C ALA A 169 -2.31 13.37 -5.61
N GLU A 170 -2.80 12.82 -4.53
CA GLU A 170 -3.96 11.93 -4.49
C GLU A 170 -5.22 12.67 -4.95
N PHE A 171 -5.52 13.83 -4.38
CA PHE A 171 -6.68 14.63 -4.76
C PHE A 171 -6.52 15.30 -6.12
N ARG A 172 -5.27 15.59 -6.54
CA ARG A 172 -5.02 16.09 -7.90
C ARG A 172 -5.45 15.09 -8.99
N ILE A 173 -5.38 13.80 -8.71
CA ILE A 173 -5.93 12.76 -9.60
C ILE A 173 -7.44 12.66 -9.44
N LEU A 174 -7.98 12.64 -8.24
CA LEU A 174 -9.40 12.44 -8.00
C LEU A 174 -10.25 13.56 -8.62
N ASP A 175 -9.98 14.81 -8.28
CA ASP A 175 -10.83 15.95 -8.63
C ASP A 175 -10.18 16.95 -9.61
N MET A 176 -9.02 16.60 -10.17
CA MET A 176 -8.23 17.44 -11.08
C MET A 176 -7.73 18.74 -10.43
N GLY A 177 -7.60 18.76 -9.11
CA GLY A 177 -7.11 19.89 -8.31
C GLY A 177 -8.15 20.95 -8.02
N LYS A 178 -9.43 20.60 -8.01
CA LYS A 178 -10.50 21.52 -7.64
C LYS A 178 -10.41 21.96 -6.18
N ARG A 179 -10.02 21.04 -5.27
CA ARG A 179 -10.00 21.30 -3.82
C ARG A 179 -8.63 21.73 -3.31
N LEU A 180 -7.59 20.98 -3.62
CA LEU A 180 -6.24 21.23 -3.11
C LEU A 180 -5.33 22.00 -4.08
N GLY A 181 -5.89 22.53 -5.17
CA GLY A 181 -5.18 23.33 -6.17
C GLY A 181 -4.56 22.51 -7.31
N ARG A 182 -4.44 23.16 -8.48
CA ARG A 182 -3.90 22.53 -9.70
C ARG A 182 -2.40 22.31 -9.65
N TYR A 183 -1.68 23.13 -8.87
CA TYR A 183 -0.22 23.13 -8.76
C TYR A 183 0.21 22.91 -7.32
N ILE A 184 1.23 22.08 -7.12
CA ILE A 184 1.76 21.77 -5.78
C ILE A 184 2.31 23.02 -5.08
N SER A 185 2.78 24.01 -5.83
CA SER A 185 3.23 25.30 -5.27
C SER A 185 2.10 26.04 -4.55
N GLN A 186 0.90 26.04 -5.11
CA GLN A 186 -0.28 26.64 -4.47
C GLN A 186 -0.59 25.96 -3.14
N TYR A 187 -0.61 24.62 -3.14
CA TYR A 187 -0.86 23.81 -1.95
C TYR A 187 0.20 24.06 -0.86
N ARG A 188 1.48 24.09 -1.26
CA ARG A 188 2.59 24.39 -0.33
C ARG A 188 2.47 25.80 0.27
N ASN A 189 2.19 26.79 -0.54
CA ASN A 189 2.09 28.19 -0.07
C ASN A 189 0.90 28.41 0.87
N LEU A 190 -0.20 27.67 0.69
CA LEU A 190 -1.41 27.82 1.52
C LEU A 190 -1.29 27.07 2.87
N TYR A 191 -0.68 25.92 2.88
CA TYR A 191 -0.76 25.01 4.04
C TYR A 191 0.57 24.68 4.69
N PHE A 192 1.71 25.09 4.10
CA PHE A 192 3.02 24.71 4.59
C PHE A 192 4.00 25.86 4.61
N GLN A 193 5.02 25.71 5.45
CA GLN A 193 6.21 26.56 5.45
C GLN A 193 7.46 25.74 5.18
N PRO A 194 8.53 26.31 4.58
CA PRO A 194 9.82 25.65 4.45
C PRO A 194 10.39 25.25 5.82
N ASP A 195 10.87 24.01 5.93
CA ASP A 195 11.46 23.50 7.17
C ASP A 195 12.99 23.37 7.01
N LYS A 196 13.47 22.44 6.19
CA LYS A 196 14.90 22.28 5.91
C LYS A 196 15.23 22.84 4.56
N ARG A 197 16.18 23.79 4.52
CA ARG A 197 16.64 24.43 3.27
C ARG A 197 18.16 24.60 3.25
N ASN A 198 18.73 24.62 2.05
CA ASN A 198 20.10 25.04 1.79
C ASN A 198 20.05 26.10 0.67
N GLY A 199 20.30 27.34 1.04
CA GLY A 199 20.10 28.47 0.14
C GLY A 199 18.68 28.56 -0.40
N MET A 200 18.53 28.49 -1.72
CA MET A 200 17.21 28.53 -2.40
C MET A 200 16.50 27.17 -2.48
N VAL A 201 17.19 26.07 -2.16
CA VAL A 201 16.61 24.72 -2.27
C VAL A 201 15.95 24.31 -0.96
N VAL A 202 14.64 24.06 -1.00
CA VAL A 202 13.86 23.57 0.14
C VAL A 202 13.75 22.04 0.05
N TYR A 203 14.24 21.34 1.06
CA TYR A 203 14.24 19.86 1.13
C TYR A 203 13.01 19.30 1.83
N SER A 204 12.45 20.02 2.84
CA SER A 204 11.25 19.60 3.55
C SER A 204 10.35 20.79 3.88
N TYR A 205 9.07 20.46 4.08
CA TYR A 205 8.02 21.41 4.42
C TYR A 205 7.34 20.97 5.71
N LYS A 206 7.01 21.91 6.57
CA LYS A 206 6.25 21.71 7.80
C LYS A 206 4.86 22.32 7.64
N PRO A 207 3.78 21.65 8.08
CA PRO A 207 2.43 22.23 8.06
C PRO A 207 2.37 23.51 8.90
N LEU A 208 1.59 24.48 8.42
CA LEU A 208 1.21 25.66 9.19
C LEU A 208 0.24 25.25 10.31
N PRO A 209 0.16 26.03 11.41
CA PRO A 209 -0.89 25.83 12.41
C PRO A 209 -2.29 25.83 11.78
N GLY A 210 -3.12 24.83 12.11
CA GLY A 210 -4.47 24.68 11.55
C GLY A 210 -4.54 24.17 10.10
N ALA A 211 -3.40 23.85 9.47
CA ALA A 211 -3.36 23.35 8.08
C ALA A 211 -4.04 21.99 7.94
N GLU A 212 -3.90 21.12 8.94
CA GLU A 212 -4.51 19.80 8.91
C GLU A 212 -6.03 19.87 8.86
N GLU A 213 -6.64 20.59 9.77
CA GLU A 213 -8.09 20.81 9.82
C GLU A 213 -8.60 21.47 8.54
N ALA A 214 -7.88 22.47 8.04
CA ALA A 214 -8.25 23.18 6.81
C ALA A 214 -8.20 22.26 5.58
N ILE A 215 -7.17 21.40 5.46
CA ILE A 215 -7.05 20.43 4.38
C ILE A 215 -8.19 19.41 4.44
N TYR A 216 -8.43 18.80 5.62
CA TYR A 216 -9.50 17.81 5.76
C TYR A 216 -10.88 18.41 5.54
N HIS A 217 -11.13 19.63 6.01
CA HIS A 217 -12.38 20.36 5.72
C HIS A 217 -12.56 20.58 4.20
N GLN A 218 -11.50 20.91 3.49
CA GLN A 218 -11.54 21.18 2.05
C GLN A 218 -11.89 19.95 1.22
N ILE A 219 -11.55 18.73 1.69
CA ILE A 219 -11.79 17.47 0.98
C ILE A 219 -13.00 16.70 1.51
N ALA A 220 -13.63 17.16 2.58
CA ALA A 220 -14.67 16.43 3.31
C ALA A 220 -15.87 16.04 2.44
N ASP A 221 -16.26 16.89 1.50
CA ASP A 221 -17.44 16.71 0.64
C ASP A 221 -17.29 15.58 -0.40
N ILE A 222 -16.10 15.02 -0.59
CA ILE A 222 -15.87 13.83 -1.45
C ILE A 222 -15.16 12.70 -0.70
N THR A 223 -15.03 12.80 0.61
CA THR A 223 -14.28 11.86 1.42
C THR A 223 -15.15 11.20 2.48
N VAL A 224 -15.10 9.88 2.53
CA VAL A 224 -15.66 9.09 3.64
C VAL A 224 -14.49 8.49 4.40
N SER A 225 -14.39 8.78 5.70
CA SER A 225 -13.37 8.24 6.59
C SER A 225 -14.00 7.41 7.69
N MET A 226 -13.52 6.17 7.87
CA MET A 226 -14.06 5.24 8.86
C MET A 226 -12.93 4.42 9.47
N LYS A 227 -12.86 4.39 10.80
CA LYS A 227 -11.90 3.58 11.56
C LYS A 227 -12.52 2.23 11.91
N ALA A 228 -11.70 1.17 11.87
CA ALA A 228 -12.14 -0.18 12.23
C ALA A 228 -12.62 -0.25 13.68
N THR A 229 -12.00 0.51 14.58
CA THR A 229 -12.35 0.59 16.00
C THR A 229 -13.77 1.08 16.27
N ASP A 230 -14.35 1.88 15.35
CA ASP A 230 -15.67 2.48 15.52
C ASP A 230 -16.79 1.50 15.15
N TYR A 231 -16.48 0.48 14.34
CA TYR A 231 -17.48 -0.43 13.76
C TYR A 231 -17.24 -1.91 14.07
N LEU A 232 -16.01 -2.29 14.39
CA LEU A 232 -15.64 -3.68 14.68
C LEU A 232 -15.25 -3.82 16.16
N LYS A 233 -15.76 -4.87 16.81
CA LYS A 233 -15.27 -5.27 18.12
C LYS A 233 -13.90 -5.92 17.96
N MET A 234 -12.86 -5.10 17.94
CA MET A 234 -11.48 -5.56 17.89
C MET A 234 -11.01 -5.93 19.30
N PRO A 235 -10.29 -7.04 19.49
CA PRO A 235 -9.60 -7.27 20.75
C PRO A 235 -8.56 -6.17 20.96
N GLU A 236 -8.28 -5.87 22.22
CA GLU A 236 -7.27 -4.90 22.58
C GLU A 236 -5.90 -5.33 22.04
N LEU A 237 -5.17 -4.42 21.42
CA LEU A 237 -3.81 -4.67 20.95
C LEU A 237 -2.85 -4.66 22.14
N VAL A 238 -2.39 -5.85 22.54
CA VAL A 238 -1.35 -6.00 23.54
C VAL A 238 0.00 -6.11 22.83
N SER A 239 0.83 -5.07 22.98
CA SER A 239 2.19 -5.06 22.43
C SER A 239 3.17 -5.45 23.52
N VAL A 240 3.90 -6.56 23.31
CA VAL A 240 4.90 -7.05 24.25
C VAL A 240 6.26 -7.11 23.55
N ALA A 241 7.25 -6.41 24.11
CA ALA A 241 8.63 -6.52 23.66
C ALA A 241 9.30 -7.73 24.33
N LYS A 242 9.77 -8.69 23.53
CA LYS A 242 10.63 -9.78 24.01
C LYS A 242 12.09 -9.37 23.78
N GLU A 243 12.77 -8.99 24.84
CA GLU A 243 14.18 -8.65 24.77
C GLU A 243 15.05 -9.90 24.59
N VAL A 244 16.03 -9.81 23.71
CA VAL A 244 17.00 -10.88 23.41
C VAL A 244 18.39 -10.28 23.44
N SER A 245 19.21 -10.73 24.40
CA SER A 245 20.56 -10.22 24.59
C SER A 245 21.61 -11.06 23.86
N LEU A 246 22.61 -10.40 23.30
CA LEU A 246 23.81 -11.04 22.74
C LEU A 246 24.72 -11.56 23.89
N SER A 247 25.46 -12.63 23.65
CA SER A 247 26.57 -13.01 24.54
C SER A 247 27.73 -12.03 24.40
N GLU A 248 28.67 -12.05 25.33
CA GLU A 248 29.86 -11.19 25.28
C GLU A 248 30.61 -11.33 23.95
N LYS A 249 30.85 -12.57 23.49
CA LYS A 249 31.53 -12.83 22.20
C LYS A 249 30.77 -12.31 20.98
N GLU A 250 29.45 -12.44 20.98
CA GLU A 250 28.60 -11.93 19.88
C GLU A 250 28.55 -10.42 19.89
N LYS A 251 28.55 -9.82 21.09
CA LYS A 251 28.60 -8.37 21.27
C LYS A 251 29.95 -7.78 20.86
N GLU A 252 31.06 -8.46 21.20
CA GLU A 252 32.39 -8.06 20.73
C GLU A 252 32.46 -7.96 19.20
N ARG A 253 31.97 -8.97 18.47
CA ARG A 253 31.88 -8.95 17.01
C ARG A 253 30.99 -7.83 16.47
N TYR A 254 29.86 -7.60 17.14
CA TYR A 254 28.95 -6.51 16.78
C TYR A 254 29.62 -5.15 16.95
N ASP A 255 30.31 -4.93 18.05
CA ASP A 255 31.02 -3.70 18.36
C ASP A 255 32.27 -3.52 17.47
N GLU A 256 32.94 -4.62 17.08
CA GLU A 256 34.05 -4.61 16.10
C GLU A 256 33.59 -4.11 14.74
N LEU A 257 32.53 -4.67 14.16
CA LEU A 257 31.96 -4.18 12.89
C LEU A 257 31.51 -2.72 13.00
N LYS A 258 30.90 -2.35 14.13
CA LYS A 258 30.45 -0.98 14.38
C LYS A 258 31.59 0.02 14.43
N LYS A 259 32.75 -0.37 14.98
CA LYS A 259 33.92 0.49 15.18
C LYS A 259 34.81 0.57 13.95
N TYR A 260 35.08 -0.58 13.33
CA TYR A 260 36.09 -0.69 12.27
C TYR A 260 35.50 -0.75 10.85
N LEU A 261 34.18 -0.86 10.73
CA LEU A 261 33.44 -1.00 9.46
C LEU A 261 33.78 -2.27 8.66
N VAL A 262 34.61 -3.14 9.22
CA VAL A 262 35.04 -4.42 8.64
C VAL A 262 34.98 -5.48 9.73
N LEU A 263 34.57 -6.69 9.37
CA LEU A 263 34.55 -7.85 10.24
C LEU A 263 34.95 -9.09 9.45
N GLU A 264 35.99 -9.78 9.92
CA GLU A 264 36.41 -11.09 9.39
C GLU A 264 35.61 -12.20 10.08
N LEU A 265 35.04 -13.10 9.30
CA LEU A 265 34.27 -14.24 9.76
C LEU A 265 34.78 -15.54 9.11
N PRO A 266 34.61 -16.71 9.75
CA PRO A 266 35.01 -18.01 9.18
C PRO A 266 34.39 -18.36 7.82
N GLY A 267 33.49 -17.56 7.31
CA GLY A 267 32.80 -17.73 6.01
C GLY A 267 32.95 -16.53 5.08
N GLY A 268 33.89 -15.63 5.33
CA GLY A 268 34.16 -14.47 4.47
C GLY A 268 34.20 -13.14 5.22
N GLU A 269 34.63 -12.10 4.51
CA GLU A 269 34.74 -10.74 5.03
C GLU A 269 33.41 -9.98 4.87
N VAL A 270 33.15 -9.07 5.78
CA VAL A 270 31.99 -8.17 5.77
C VAL A 270 32.47 -6.75 5.87
N THR A 271 32.26 -5.97 4.84
CA THR A 271 32.64 -4.54 4.78
C THR A 271 31.41 -3.62 4.76
N ALA A 272 31.49 -2.51 5.48
CA ALA A 272 30.46 -1.47 5.47
C ALA A 272 31.00 -0.18 4.84
N ALA A 273 30.67 0.07 3.59
CA ALA A 273 31.21 1.22 2.82
C ALA A 273 30.71 2.59 3.29
N ASN A 274 29.61 2.65 4.03
CA ASN A 274 29.02 3.88 4.54
C ASN A 274 28.08 3.61 5.74
N ALA A 275 27.62 4.67 6.41
CA ALA A 275 26.75 4.57 7.58
C ALA A 275 25.42 3.81 7.31
N ALA A 276 24.85 3.92 6.11
CA ALA A 276 23.61 3.21 5.76
C ALA A 276 23.86 1.70 5.62
N SER A 277 24.96 1.31 4.95
CA SER A 277 25.36 -0.10 4.84
C SER A 277 25.75 -0.67 6.19
N LEU A 278 26.41 0.10 7.05
CA LEU A 278 26.72 -0.31 8.43
C LEU A 278 25.44 -0.62 9.23
N THR A 279 24.47 0.30 9.21
CA THR A 279 23.19 0.08 9.89
C THR A 279 22.49 -1.19 9.40
N LEU A 280 22.51 -1.44 8.10
CA LEU A 280 21.93 -2.63 7.51
C LEU A 280 22.66 -3.91 7.95
N LYS A 281 24.00 -3.93 7.92
CA LYS A 281 24.82 -5.06 8.36
C LYS A 281 24.68 -5.34 9.87
N LEU A 282 24.65 -4.31 10.69
CA LEU A 282 24.39 -4.45 12.12
C LEU A 282 22.99 -5.00 12.42
N SER A 283 21.97 -4.59 11.64
CA SER A 283 20.62 -5.14 11.74
C SER A 283 20.55 -6.61 11.33
N GLN A 284 21.30 -7.03 10.32
CA GLN A 284 21.45 -8.45 9.92
C GLN A 284 22.10 -9.25 11.06
N MET A 285 23.22 -8.77 11.61
CA MET A 285 23.91 -9.40 12.74
C MET A 285 22.99 -9.57 13.95
N ALA A 286 22.25 -8.52 14.30
CA ALA A 286 21.29 -8.54 15.41
C ALA A 286 20.15 -9.56 15.18
N ASN A 287 19.87 -9.95 13.93
CA ASN A 287 18.93 -11.02 13.58
C ASN A 287 19.58 -12.41 13.57
N GLY A 288 20.91 -12.47 13.72
CA GLY A 288 21.66 -13.72 13.91
C GLY A 288 22.35 -14.28 12.69
N ALA A 289 22.28 -13.60 11.53
CA ALA A 289 23.09 -13.94 10.37
C ALA A 289 23.38 -12.69 9.54
N ILE A 290 24.46 -12.73 8.76
CA ILE A 290 24.90 -11.61 7.94
C ILE A 290 25.31 -12.09 6.54
N TYR A 291 25.12 -11.26 5.51
CA TYR A 291 25.66 -11.50 4.19
C TYR A 291 27.11 -11.01 4.12
N THR A 292 28.03 -11.88 3.68
CA THR A 292 29.41 -11.50 3.34
C THR A 292 29.44 -10.61 2.09
N ASP A 293 30.60 -10.12 1.72
CA ASP A 293 30.78 -9.33 0.49
C ASP A 293 30.57 -10.20 -0.76
N ASP A 294 30.82 -11.52 -0.67
CA ASP A 294 30.51 -12.51 -1.70
C ASP A 294 29.02 -12.93 -1.73
N LYS A 295 28.18 -12.33 -0.86
CA LYS A 295 26.75 -12.62 -0.70
C LYS A 295 26.40 -13.96 -0.07
N ASP A 296 27.37 -14.64 0.50
CA ASP A 296 27.14 -15.84 1.31
C ASP A 296 26.53 -15.48 2.67
N VAL A 297 25.78 -16.40 3.25
CA VAL A 297 25.14 -16.20 4.56
C VAL A 297 25.96 -16.84 5.64
N VAL A 298 26.50 -16.05 6.56
CA VAL A 298 27.20 -16.51 7.75
C VAL A 298 26.30 -16.37 8.98
N THR A 299 26.03 -17.48 9.68
CA THR A 299 25.27 -17.47 10.92
C THR A 299 26.17 -17.01 12.08
N ILE A 300 25.70 -16.04 12.83
CA ILE A 300 26.38 -15.47 14.00
C ILE A 300 25.82 -16.08 15.29
N HIS A 301 24.47 -16.18 15.40
CA HIS A 301 23.77 -16.74 16.54
C HIS A 301 22.33 -17.09 16.21
N ASP A 302 21.67 -17.88 17.05
CA ASP A 302 20.26 -18.29 16.90
C ASP A 302 19.31 -17.70 17.95
N ARG A 303 19.76 -16.78 18.81
CA ARG A 303 19.03 -16.29 19.99
C ARG A 303 17.62 -15.77 19.69
N LYS A 304 17.43 -15.05 18.57
CA LYS A 304 16.08 -14.63 18.15
C LYS A 304 15.23 -15.77 17.63
N LEU A 305 15.85 -16.80 17.06
CA LEU A 305 15.14 -18.03 16.66
C LEU A 305 14.70 -18.83 17.88
N ASP A 306 15.57 -18.94 18.91
CA ASP A 306 15.22 -19.59 20.16
C ASP A 306 14.04 -18.91 20.83
N ALA A 307 14.08 -17.56 20.93
CA ALA A 307 12.98 -16.77 21.48
C ALA A 307 11.69 -16.86 20.65
N LEU A 308 11.79 -17.00 19.32
CA LEU A 308 10.64 -17.22 18.44
C LEU A 308 10.04 -18.61 18.64
N GLU A 309 10.87 -19.64 18.78
CA GLU A 309 10.44 -21.01 19.07
C GLU A 309 9.65 -21.09 20.39
N ASP A 310 10.17 -20.49 21.46
CA ASP A 310 9.47 -20.36 22.74
C ASP A 310 8.09 -19.68 22.59
N LEU A 311 8.01 -18.62 21.76
CA LEU A 311 6.74 -17.90 21.49
C LEU A 311 5.75 -18.77 20.71
N VAL A 312 6.22 -19.53 19.72
CA VAL A 312 5.37 -20.43 18.93
C VAL A 312 4.86 -21.59 19.80
N GLU A 313 5.72 -22.17 20.63
CA GLU A 313 5.31 -23.21 21.59
C GLU A 313 4.29 -22.68 22.59
N SER A 314 4.48 -21.46 23.11
CA SER A 314 3.53 -20.83 24.03
C SER A 314 2.17 -20.52 23.39
N ALA A 315 2.08 -20.43 22.07
CA ALA A 315 0.83 -20.24 21.35
C ALA A 315 -0.09 -21.48 21.33
N ASN A 316 0.38 -22.63 21.85
CA ASN A 316 -0.42 -23.83 22.08
C ASN A 316 -1.16 -24.32 20.81
N GLY A 317 -0.48 -24.37 19.68
CA GLY A 317 -1.05 -24.80 18.39
C GLY A 317 -1.93 -23.77 17.68
N LYS A 318 -2.06 -22.55 18.23
CA LYS A 318 -2.72 -21.45 17.52
C LYS A 318 -1.81 -20.94 16.39
N PRO A 319 -2.38 -20.53 15.24
CA PRO A 319 -1.58 -20.01 14.14
C PRO A 319 -0.86 -18.72 14.54
N VAL A 320 0.44 -18.65 14.25
CA VAL A 320 1.29 -17.49 14.52
C VAL A 320 1.72 -16.86 13.21
N LEU A 321 1.52 -15.55 13.05
CA LEU A 321 2.00 -14.81 11.89
C LEU A 321 3.39 -14.23 12.22
N VAL A 322 4.42 -14.69 11.50
CA VAL A 322 5.80 -14.21 11.67
C VAL A 322 6.18 -13.28 10.54
N ALA A 323 6.49 -12.03 10.87
CA ALA A 323 7.10 -11.08 9.95
C ALA A 323 8.62 -11.13 10.08
N TYR A 324 9.33 -11.14 8.96
CA TYR A 324 10.79 -11.15 8.90
C TYR A 324 11.29 -10.03 7.99
N TRP A 325 12.55 -9.63 8.16
CA TRP A 325 13.13 -8.53 7.40
C TRP A 325 14.06 -9.02 6.27
N PHE A 326 14.92 -10.02 6.54
CA PHE A 326 15.90 -10.53 5.60
C PHE A 326 15.52 -11.90 5.04
N LYS A 327 16.01 -12.23 3.83
CA LYS A 327 15.77 -13.56 3.23
C LYS A 327 16.34 -14.69 4.09
N HIS A 328 17.56 -14.49 4.63
CA HIS A 328 18.15 -15.47 5.52
C HIS A 328 17.33 -15.73 6.79
N ASP A 329 16.60 -14.74 7.32
CA ASP A 329 15.68 -14.97 8.46
C ASP A 329 14.62 -15.99 8.08
N LYS A 330 13.97 -15.81 6.91
CA LYS A 330 12.96 -16.74 6.42
C LYS A 330 13.50 -18.16 6.26
N ASP A 331 14.69 -18.28 5.67
CA ASP A 331 15.28 -19.61 5.39
C ASP A 331 15.68 -20.32 6.69
N ARG A 332 16.22 -19.60 7.66
CA ARG A 332 16.55 -20.10 8.99
C ARG A 332 15.31 -20.49 9.79
N ILE A 333 14.25 -19.65 9.77
CA ILE A 333 12.97 -19.96 10.41
C ILE A 333 12.38 -21.27 9.83
N ARG A 334 12.30 -21.36 8.49
CA ARG A 334 11.77 -22.56 7.81
C ARG A 334 12.57 -23.83 8.05
N LYS A 335 13.88 -23.71 8.27
CA LYS A 335 14.74 -24.86 8.55
C LYS A 335 14.55 -25.36 9.98
N ARG A 336 14.17 -24.47 10.90
CA ARG A 336 14.07 -24.79 12.32
C ARG A 336 12.66 -25.19 12.76
N MET A 337 11.62 -24.60 12.14
CA MET A 337 10.20 -24.85 12.38
C MET A 337 9.55 -25.59 11.19
#